data_ede9128ae555d400d2ad9c09683e3bf4
#
_entry.id   ede9128ae555d400d2ad9c09683e3bf4
#
_cell.length_a   1.000
_cell.length_b   1.000
_cell.length_c   1.000
_cell.angle_alpha   90.00
_cell.angle_beta   90.00
_cell.angle_gamma   90.00
#
_symmetry.space_group_name_H-M   'P 1'
#
loop_
_entity.id
_entity.type
_entity.pdbx_description
1 polymer ?
#
loop_
_entity_poly.entity_id
_entity_poly.type
_entity_poly.pdbx_seq_one_letter_code
_entity_poly.pdbx_strand_id
1 'polypeptide(L)'
;MDMAKKAKSVYVCQECGYETPRWLGQCICGAWNSFVEEKVVDVKEDDARRRSGITSADGSKSKASKLNVIGSAEYKRIDTGIGELNRVLGGGIVKGSLTLISGEPGIGKSTIIIQAANYIAKTVGRVLYVSGEESEEQIKMRADRVCGEIDDNLFILAETNMENIMAVCETLKPEFVIIDSIQTMYTVDIDSAPGSVSQVRSCGNLLMKIGKSWSIPVFIVAHVTKNGELAGPKIVEHLVDCVLHFMGERNHELRIMRAFKNRFGTTSEIGAFSMEESGLKEIHDISASFLDSKGIKPEGSVVSAIYEGSRPVFMEIQALTVASNVGFARRTSIGIDNQRLAMLLAVLDRKAGINTISQDVYVNVVGGLKPDSTSVDLGVALAVYSSVKNIRCGYRLIAFGEIGLTGELRSVSNADKIIAEASRMGYEKVIMPKKNATRLGDKFSNCRIIGVNNIYDAIEAFKEQ
;
A
#
# COMPACT_ATOMS: atom_id res chain seq x y z
N MET A 1 14.02 37.07 -45.52
CA MET A 1 12.72 36.41 -45.25
C MET A 1 13.01 35.09 -44.54
N ASP A 2 13.04 35.15 -43.20
CA ASP A 2 13.20 33.95 -42.36
C ASP A 2 11.86 33.23 -42.31
N MET A 3 11.82 32.02 -42.87
CA MET A 3 10.67 31.13 -42.69
C MET A 3 10.75 30.57 -41.25
N ALA A 4 9.88 31.04 -40.36
CA ALA A 4 9.68 30.48 -39.04
C ALA A 4 9.37 28.97 -39.18
N LYS A 5 10.24 28.09 -38.66
CA LYS A 5 9.99 26.66 -38.55
C LYS A 5 8.72 26.45 -37.69
N LYS A 6 7.69 25.87 -38.33
CA LYS A 6 6.47 25.45 -37.61
C LYS A 6 6.87 24.51 -36.48
N ALA A 7 6.56 24.88 -35.23
CA ALA A 7 6.67 23.99 -34.09
C ALA A 7 5.80 22.75 -34.38
N LYS A 8 6.38 21.55 -34.25
CA LYS A 8 5.64 20.28 -34.33
C LYS A 8 4.84 20.13 -33.04
N SER A 9 3.51 20.01 -33.15
CA SER A 9 2.66 19.63 -32.03
C SER A 9 2.42 18.12 -32.04
N VAL A 10 2.32 17.53 -30.86
CA VAL A 10 1.88 16.16 -30.64
C VAL A 10 0.69 16.16 -29.68
N TYR A 11 -0.15 15.16 -29.82
CA TYR A 11 -1.29 14.94 -28.90
C TYR A 11 -0.93 13.87 -27.89
N VAL A 12 -1.01 14.21 -26.60
CA VAL A 12 -0.64 13.31 -25.48
C VAL A 12 -1.89 12.93 -24.70
N CYS A 13 -2.10 11.65 -24.54
CA CYS A 13 -3.19 11.14 -23.71
C CYS A 13 -2.91 11.44 -22.23
N GLN A 14 -3.82 12.13 -21.55
CA GLN A 14 -3.66 12.53 -20.15
C GLN A 14 -3.84 11.37 -19.15
N GLU A 15 -4.29 10.20 -19.62
CA GLU A 15 -4.44 9.01 -18.78
C GLU A 15 -3.20 8.09 -18.82
N CYS A 16 -2.66 7.82 -20.00
CA CYS A 16 -1.58 6.85 -20.17
C CYS A 16 -0.28 7.42 -20.77
N GLY A 17 -0.28 8.69 -21.20
CA GLY A 17 0.89 9.32 -21.81
C GLY A 17 1.19 8.85 -23.26
N TYR A 18 0.27 8.14 -23.91
CA TYR A 18 0.45 7.75 -25.31
C TYR A 18 0.49 8.98 -26.21
N GLU A 19 1.52 9.10 -27.04
CA GLU A 19 1.75 10.23 -27.94
C GLU A 19 1.34 9.88 -29.38
N THR A 20 0.67 10.81 -30.03
CA THR A 20 0.24 10.67 -31.41
C THR A 20 0.35 12.01 -32.16
N PRO A 21 0.71 12.01 -33.46
CA PRO A 21 0.79 13.25 -34.27
C PRO A 21 -0.58 13.83 -34.61
N ARG A 22 -1.68 13.15 -34.27
CA ARG A 22 -3.05 13.57 -34.56
C ARG A 22 -3.94 13.31 -33.37
N TRP A 23 -4.91 14.18 -33.14
CA TRP A 23 -5.93 13.96 -32.15
C TRP A 23 -6.76 12.70 -32.47
N LEU A 24 -6.95 11.84 -31.48
CA LEU A 24 -7.77 10.63 -31.55
C LEU A 24 -8.92 10.76 -30.54
N GLY A 25 -10.14 10.39 -30.93
CA GLY A 25 -11.29 10.39 -30.00
C GLY A 25 -11.16 9.40 -28.87
N GLN A 26 -10.47 8.27 -29.12
CA GLN A 26 -10.20 7.24 -28.12
C GLN A 26 -8.72 6.84 -28.14
N CYS A 27 -8.13 6.74 -26.96
CA CYS A 27 -6.76 6.26 -26.78
C CYS A 27 -6.70 4.73 -26.79
N ILE A 28 -5.51 4.18 -27.09
CA ILE A 28 -5.23 2.74 -26.98
C ILE A 28 -5.44 2.18 -25.58
N CYS A 29 -5.38 3.02 -24.53
CA CYS A 29 -5.70 2.64 -23.16
C CYS A 29 -7.20 2.55 -22.87
N GLY A 30 -8.07 2.89 -23.84
CA GLY A 30 -9.51 2.90 -23.73
C GLY A 30 -10.13 4.24 -23.32
N ALA A 31 -9.34 5.23 -22.91
CA ALA A 31 -9.82 6.56 -22.50
C ALA A 31 -10.36 7.35 -23.71
N TRP A 32 -11.51 8.02 -23.52
CA TRP A 32 -12.14 8.87 -24.51
C TRP A 32 -11.83 10.35 -24.24
N ASN A 33 -11.61 11.13 -25.31
CA ASN A 33 -11.36 12.57 -25.28
C ASN A 33 -10.22 12.99 -24.32
N SER A 34 -9.22 12.12 -24.15
CA SER A 34 -8.11 12.28 -23.22
C SER A 34 -6.85 12.91 -23.83
N PHE A 35 -6.89 13.27 -25.12
CA PHE A 35 -5.73 13.85 -25.80
C PHE A 35 -5.69 15.38 -25.68
N VAL A 36 -4.54 15.90 -25.23
CA VAL A 36 -4.23 17.33 -25.20
C VAL A 36 -3.09 17.62 -26.16
N GLU A 37 -3.19 18.73 -26.92
CA GLU A 37 -2.15 19.17 -27.83
C GLU A 37 -0.99 19.79 -27.05
N GLU A 38 0.22 19.28 -27.27
CA GLU A 38 1.46 19.79 -26.69
C GLU A 38 2.45 20.17 -27.76
N LYS A 39 3.13 21.31 -27.58
CA LYS A 39 4.16 21.78 -28.53
C LYS A 39 5.48 21.07 -28.20
N VAL A 40 6.07 20.43 -29.23
CA VAL A 40 7.40 19.85 -29.11
C VAL A 40 8.42 20.90 -29.51
N VAL A 41 9.28 21.29 -28.59
CA VAL A 41 10.46 22.10 -28.88
C VAL A 41 11.48 21.19 -29.56
N ASP A 42 11.88 21.48 -30.79
CA ASP A 42 12.93 20.73 -31.50
C ASP A 42 14.26 20.85 -30.73
N VAL A 43 14.58 19.84 -29.96
CA VAL A 43 15.86 19.73 -29.27
C VAL A 43 16.83 19.00 -30.17
N LYS A 44 18.02 19.58 -30.36
CA LYS A 44 19.11 18.96 -31.12
C LYS A 44 19.38 17.55 -30.62
N GLU A 45 19.68 16.59 -31.50
CA GLU A 45 19.86 15.16 -31.20
C GLU A 45 20.86 14.87 -30.06
N ASP A 46 21.83 15.76 -29.82
CA ASP A 46 22.78 15.64 -28.69
C ASP A 46 22.13 15.79 -27.28
N ASP A 47 21.07 16.60 -27.18
CA ASP A 47 20.34 16.78 -25.94
C ASP A 47 19.36 15.63 -25.66
N ALA A 48 18.84 14.94 -26.68
CA ALA A 48 17.98 13.78 -26.53
C ALA A 48 18.72 12.60 -25.87
N ARG A 49 20.01 12.43 -26.17
CA ARG A 49 20.88 11.44 -25.51
C ARG A 49 21.20 11.78 -24.04
N ARG A 50 21.31 13.07 -23.72
CA ARG A 50 21.48 13.56 -22.34
C ARG A 50 20.23 13.39 -21.47
N ARG A 51 19.04 13.38 -22.10
CA ARG A 51 17.74 13.20 -21.42
C ARG A 51 17.42 11.76 -21.05
N SER A 52 18.07 10.76 -21.67
CA SER A 52 17.81 9.33 -21.38
C SER A 52 18.36 8.83 -20.02
N GLY A 53 18.91 9.72 -19.20
CA GLY A 53 19.20 9.45 -17.77
C GLY A 53 20.27 8.41 -17.46
N ILE A 54 20.89 7.79 -18.45
CA ILE A 54 21.88 6.71 -18.28
C ILE A 54 23.18 7.11 -19.01
N THR A 55 23.73 8.25 -18.66
CA THR A 55 25.13 8.56 -18.98
C THR A 55 25.90 8.64 -17.68
N SER A 56 26.96 7.82 -17.58
CA SER A 56 27.97 7.97 -16.52
C SER A 56 28.43 9.43 -16.49
N ALA A 57 28.52 10.01 -15.29
CA ALA A 57 28.91 11.41 -15.04
C ALA A 57 30.30 11.79 -15.63
N ASP A 58 31.03 10.84 -16.17
CA ASP A 58 32.43 10.96 -16.58
C ASP A 58 32.67 10.75 -18.09
N GLY A 59 31.70 11.00 -18.97
CA GLY A 59 31.91 10.97 -20.43
C GLY A 59 32.54 9.67 -20.99
N SER A 60 32.74 8.65 -20.18
CA SER A 60 33.32 7.38 -20.59
C SER A 60 32.28 6.51 -21.33
N LYS A 61 32.68 5.93 -22.43
CA LYS A 61 31.87 4.96 -23.18
C LYS A 61 31.41 3.85 -22.24
N SER A 62 30.10 3.61 -22.17
CA SER A 62 29.51 2.52 -21.39
C SER A 62 30.20 1.18 -21.71
N LYS A 63 30.81 0.55 -20.75
CA LYS A 63 31.44 -0.77 -20.90
C LYS A 63 30.55 -1.83 -20.27
N ALA A 64 30.29 -2.91 -21.01
CA ALA A 64 29.64 -4.08 -20.46
C ALA A 64 30.53 -4.74 -19.40
N SER A 65 30.03 -5.02 -18.22
CA SER A 65 30.73 -5.74 -17.16
C SER A 65 30.18 -7.15 -17.01
N LYS A 66 31.05 -8.12 -16.72
CA LYS A 66 30.61 -9.49 -16.43
C LYS A 66 29.85 -9.51 -15.10
N LEU A 67 28.66 -10.11 -15.07
CA LEU A 67 27.80 -10.14 -13.88
C LEU A 67 28.47 -10.77 -12.65
N ASN A 68 29.32 -11.81 -12.85
CA ASN A 68 30.02 -12.48 -11.78
C ASN A 68 31.20 -11.68 -11.18
N VAL A 69 31.61 -10.58 -11.83
CA VAL A 69 32.68 -9.68 -11.34
C VAL A 69 32.08 -8.50 -10.57
N ILE A 70 30.78 -8.25 -10.78
CA ILE A 70 30.04 -7.25 -9.99
C ILE A 70 29.87 -7.86 -8.61
N GLY A 71 30.66 -7.38 -7.63
CA GLY A 71 30.49 -7.80 -6.25
C GLY A 71 29.05 -7.61 -5.82
N SER A 72 28.46 -8.63 -5.18
CA SER A 72 27.23 -8.46 -4.42
C SER A 72 27.55 -7.57 -3.23
N ALA A 73 27.65 -6.26 -3.47
CA ALA A 73 27.62 -5.32 -2.37
C ALA A 73 26.28 -5.58 -1.67
N GLU A 74 26.33 -6.06 -0.43
CA GLU A 74 25.20 -5.90 0.48
C GLU A 74 24.85 -4.43 0.39
N TYR A 75 23.72 -4.12 -0.27
CA TYR A 75 23.26 -2.75 -0.39
C TYR A 75 23.07 -2.23 1.03
N LYS A 76 24.04 -1.40 1.51
CA LYS A 76 23.89 -0.72 2.78
C LYS A 76 22.59 0.05 2.72
N ARG A 77 21.59 -0.44 3.42
CA ARG A 77 20.28 0.20 3.51
C ARG A 77 20.37 1.33 4.52
N ILE A 78 19.72 2.43 4.21
CA ILE A 78 19.56 3.56 5.14
C ILE A 78 18.36 3.23 6.01
N ASP A 79 18.57 3.21 7.31
CA ASP A 79 17.52 3.07 8.31
C ASP A 79 16.69 4.38 8.36
N THR A 80 15.38 4.25 8.33
CA THR A 80 14.44 5.38 8.43
C THR A 80 14.15 5.77 9.88
N GLY A 81 14.60 5.01 10.86
CA GLY A 81 14.22 5.15 12.27
C GLY A 81 12.80 4.68 12.58
N ILE A 82 12.10 4.15 11.58
CA ILE A 82 10.73 3.68 11.67
C ILE A 82 10.69 2.24 11.18
N GLY A 83 10.60 1.26 12.10
CA GLY A 83 10.73 -0.16 11.79
C GLY A 83 9.64 -0.68 10.85
N GLU A 84 8.41 -0.21 11.02
CA GLU A 84 7.30 -0.57 10.13
C GLU A 84 7.48 0.00 8.71
N LEU A 85 8.09 1.19 8.56
CA LEU A 85 8.46 1.72 7.24
C LEU A 85 9.62 0.93 6.64
N ASN A 86 10.65 0.62 7.42
CA ASN A 86 11.76 -0.22 6.98
C ASN A 86 11.28 -1.59 6.52
N ARG A 87 10.32 -2.19 7.21
CA ARG A 87 9.71 -3.47 6.85
C ARG A 87 9.13 -3.42 5.43
N VAL A 88 8.28 -2.44 5.14
CA VAL A 88 7.63 -2.31 3.83
C VAL A 88 8.63 -1.98 2.73
N LEU A 89 9.71 -1.26 3.05
CA LEU A 89 10.84 -1.01 2.15
C LEU A 89 11.71 -2.26 1.91
N GLY A 90 11.52 -3.32 2.70
CA GLY A 90 12.33 -4.54 2.62
C GLY A 90 13.64 -4.44 3.40
N GLY A 91 13.66 -3.67 4.49
CA GLY A 91 14.79 -3.49 5.41
C GLY A 91 15.46 -2.11 5.37
N GLY A 92 14.82 -1.11 4.77
CA GLY A 92 15.31 0.28 4.68
C GLY A 92 15.52 0.78 3.26
N ILE A 93 15.94 2.03 3.13
CA ILE A 93 16.12 2.73 1.85
C ILE A 93 17.40 2.27 1.16
N VAL A 94 17.33 1.94 -0.12
CA VAL A 94 18.50 1.58 -0.94
C VAL A 94 19.08 2.85 -1.57
N LYS A 95 20.43 3.01 -1.52
CA LYS A 95 21.10 4.14 -2.18
C LYS A 95 20.78 4.19 -3.68
N GLY A 96 20.47 5.37 -4.17
CA GLY A 96 20.12 5.58 -5.57
C GLY A 96 18.75 5.03 -5.99
N SER A 97 17.90 4.63 -5.03
CA SER A 97 16.52 4.20 -5.31
C SER A 97 15.55 5.37 -5.38
N LEU A 98 14.50 5.20 -6.19
CA LEU A 98 13.35 6.08 -6.22
C LEU A 98 12.17 5.37 -5.59
N THR A 99 11.57 5.97 -4.57
CA THR A 99 10.38 5.45 -3.88
C THR A 99 9.23 6.43 -4.01
N LEU A 100 8.12 5.97 -4.58
CA LEU A 100 6.87 6.72 -4.63
C LEU A 100 6.02 6.39 -3.40
N ILE A 101 5.56 7.40 -2.68
CA ILE A 101 4.61 7.27 -1.58
C ILE A 101 3.30 7.93 -2.00
N SER A 102 2.27 7.12 -2.16
CA SER A 102 0.94 7.53 -2.61
C SER A 102 -0.11 7.31 -1.52
N GLY A 103 -1.23 8.00 -1.62
CA GLY A 103 -2.35 7.87 -0.69
C GLY A 103 -3.23 9.12 -0.67
N GLU A 104 -4.41 9.03 -0.03
CA GLU A 104 -5.33 10.14 0.08
C GLU A 104 -4.70 11.38 0.75
N PRO A 105 -5.17 12.60 0.40
CA PRO A 105 -4.78 13.81 1.14
C PRO A 105 -5.15 13.69 2.63
N GLY A 106 -4.21 14.09 3.51
CA GLY A 106 -4.41 14.03 4.97
C GLY A 106 -4.22 12.66 5.62
N ILE A 107 -3.82 11.61 4.86
CA ILE A 107 -3.59 10.27 5.41
C ILE A 107 -2.35 10.19 6.32
N GLY A 108 -1.40 11.13 6.21
CA GLY A 108 -0.17 11.18 7.00
C GLY A 108 1.13 11.00 6.20
N LYS A 109 1.09 11.07 4.86
CA LYS A 109 2.29 10.91 4.01
C LYS A 109 3.43 11.85 4.43
N SER A 110 3.18 13.15 4.41
CA SER A 110 4.20 14.16 4.76
C SER A 110 4.62 14.07 6.22
N THR A 111 3.74 13.56 7.11
CA THR A 111 4.08 13.32 8.53
C THR A 111 5.12 12.22 8.69
N ILE A 112 4.91 11.05 8.10
CA ILE A 112 5.86 9.93 8.22
C ILE A 112 7.18 10.25 7.53
N ILE A 113 7.11 11.00 6.41
CA ILE A 113 8.30 11.36 5.64
C ILE A 113 9.17 12.35 6.41
N ILE A 114 8.59 13.37 7.07
CA ILE A 114 9.37 14.34 7.84
C ILE A 114 9.98 13.69 9.09
N GLN A 115 9.29 12.73 9.73
CA GLN A 115 9.84 11.96 10.86
C GLN A 115 11.05 11.13 10.40
N ALA A 116 10.94 10.40 9.28
CA ALA A 116 12.05 9.66 8.70
C ALA A 116 13.20 10.57 8.25
N ALA A 117 12.88 11.71 7.63
CA ALA A 117 13.87 12.70 7.19
C ALA A 117 14.71 13.23 8.35
N ASN A 118 14.09 13.56 9.47
CA ASN A 118 14.78 14.03 10.66
C ASN A 118 15.69 12.96 11.26
N TYR A 119 15.24 11.70 11.30
CA TYR A 119 16.08 10.59 11.76
C TYR A 119 17.28 10.35 10.84
N ILE A 120 17.08 10.39 9.53
CA ILE A 120 18.15 10.24 8.53
C ILE A 120 19.14 11.42 8.64
N ALA A 121 18.66 12.65 8.86
CA ALA A 121 19.51 13.82 9.08
C ALA A 121 20.44 13.61 10.28
N LYS A 122 19.93 13.08 11.40
CA LYS A 122 20.71 12.77 12.61
C LYS A 122 21.75 11.64 12.42
N THR A 123 21.46 10.66 11.58
CA THR A 123 22.24 9.41 11.55
C THR A 123 23.10 9.21 10.30
N VAL A 124 22.72 9.84 9.19
CA VAL A 124 23.35 9.64 7.89
C VAL A 124 24.02 10.92 7.37
N GLY A 125 23.30 12.06 7.40
CA GLY A 125 23.81 13.34 6.93
C GLY A 125 22.72 14.20 6.30
N ARG A 126 23.11 15.08 5.37
CA ARG A 126 22.23 16.11 4.83
C ARG A 126 21.01 15.53 4.11
N VAL A 127 19.84 16.00 4.51
CA VAL A 127 18.55 15.66 3.89
C VAL A 127 17.96 16.95 3.29
N LEU A 128 17.52 16.87 2.05
CA LEU A 128 16.82 17.96 1.37
C LEU A 128 15.33 17.62 1.21
N TYR A 129 14.48 18.38 1.89
CA TYR A 129 13.03 18.32 1.74
C TYR A 129 12.57 19.43 0.81
N VAL A 130 12.09 19.07 -0.38
CA VAL A 130 11.57 20.01 -1.36
C VAL A 130 10.06 20.01 -1.29
N SER A 131 9.45 21.18 -1.10
CA SER A 131 8.01 21.37 -1.07
C SER A 131 7.54 22.25 -2.22
N GLY A 132 6.54 21.80 -2.93
CA GLY A 132 5.84 22.60 -3.93
C GLY A 132 4.44 23.05 -3.51
N GLU A 133 3.97 22.67 -2.32
CA GLU A 133 2.62 22.99 -1.85
C GLU A 133 2.62 23.81 -0.57
N GLU A 134 3.59 23.60 0.31
CA GLU A 134 3.65 24.24 1.62
C GLU A 134 4.86 25.16 1.73
N SER A 135 4.70 26.25 2.48
CA SER A 135 5.79 27.15 2.81
C SER A 135 6.76 26.53 3.83
N GLU A 136 7.96 27.10 3.93
CA GLU A 136 8.98 26.66 4.89
C GLU A 136 8.47 26.73 6.34
N GLU A 137 7.67 27.76 6.67
CA GLU A 137 7.08 27.92 8.00
C GLU A 137 6.05 26.83 8.30
N GLN A 138 5.22 26.45 7.33
CA GLN A 138 4.22 25.40 7.50
C GLN A 138 4.89 24.05 7.75
N ILE A 139 5.95 23.74 7.00
CA ILE A 139 6.73 22.52 7.20
C ILE A 139 7.44 22.56 8.56
N LYS A 140 8.01 23.71 8.95
CA LYS A 140 8.66 23.89 10.25
C LYS A 140 7.67 23.62 11.39
N MET A 141 6.48 24.22 11.35
CA MET A 141 5.42 23.97 12.34
C MET A 141 5.06 22.50 12.46
N ARG A 142 4.97 21.78 11.32
CA ARG A 142 4.74 20.34 11.31
C ARG A 142 5.91 19.60 11.94
N ALA A 143 7.14 19.90 11.54
CA ALA A 143 8.34 19.25 12.05
C ALA A 143 8.49 19.43 13.57
N ASP A 144 8.24 20.64 14.10
CA ASP A 144 8.27 20.94 15.54
C ASP A 144 7.27 20.06 16.31
N ARG A 145 6.09 19.83 15.74
CA ARG A 145 5.05 18.99 16.39
C ARG A 145 5.40 17.51 16.41
N VAL A 146 6.02 16.97 15.34
CA VAL A 146 6.15 15.52 15.16
C VAL A 146 7.56 14.96 15.33
N CYS A 147 8.60 15.82 15.29
CA CYS A 147 9.99 15.39 15.40
C CYS A 147 10.60 15.70 16.78
N GLY A 148 9.98 16.59 17.57
CA GLY A 148 10.58 17.14 18.79
C GLY A 148 11.78 18.03 18.46
N GLU A 149 12.99 17.51 18.54
CA GLU A 149 14.21 18.20 18.15
C GLU A 149 14.53 17.97 16.67
N ILE A 150 14.69 19.04 15.91
CA ILE A 150 15.02 19.02 14.49
C ILE A 150 16.53 19.11 14.33
N ASP A 151 17.11 18.23 13.50
CA ASP A 151 18.53 18.19 13.23
C ASP A 151 18.96 19.28 12.24
N ASP A 152 20.16 19.82 12.43
CA ASP A 152 20.73 20.88 11.58
C ASP A 152 21.04 20.41 10.14
N ASN A 153 21.09 19.10 9.89
CA ASN A 153 21.27 18.52 8.56
C ASN A 153 19.95 18.35 7.78
N LEU A 154 18.80 18.73 8.34
CA LEU A 154 17.52 18.73 7.64
C LEU A 154 17.28 20.10 6.98
N PHE A 155 17.43 20.14 5.65
CA PHE A 155 17.25 21.35 4.83
C PHE A 155 15.88 21.34 4.18
N ILE A 156 15.25 22.52 4.10
CA ILE A 156 13.96 22.74 3.44
C ILE A 156 14.18 23.66 2.24
N LEU A 157 13.48 23.39 1.15
CA LEU A 157 13.47 24.21 -0.06
C LEU A 157 12.03 24.32 -0.58
N ALA A 158 11.45 25.51 -0.55
CA ALA A 158 10.16 25.82 -1.17
C ALA A 158 10.40 26.18 -2.66
N GLU A 159 10.34 25.16 -3.54
CA GLU A 159 10.64 25.31 -4.96
C GLU A 159 9.87 24.27 -5.79
N THR A 160 9.48 24.65 -7.00
CA THR A 160 8.75 23.79 -7.94
C THR A 160 9.48 23.58 -9.26
N ASN A 161 10.48 24.40 -9.55
CA ASN A 161 11.31 24.28 -10.75
C ASN A 161 12.41 23.24 -10.58
N MET A 162 12.40 22.19 -11.39
CA MET A 162 13.33 21.06 -11.29
C MET A 162 14.79 21.43 -11.56
N GLU A 163 15.06 22.41 -12.41
CA GLU A 163 16.41 22.89 -12.73
C GLU A 163 17.04 23.54 -11.48
N ASN A 164 16.28 24.36 -10.75
CA ASN A 164 16.72 24.96 -9.51
C ASN A 164 16.95 23.91 -8.43
N ILE A 165 16.05 22.93 -8.29
CA ILE A 165 16.18 21.81 -7.35
C ILE A 165 17.47 21.03 -7.63
N MET A 166 17.76 20.73 -8.90
CA MET A 166 18.99 20.04 -9.29
C MET A 166 20.25 20.84 -8.94
N ALA A 167 20.25 22.15 -9.20
CA ALA A 167 21.38 23.03 -8.83
C ALA A 167 21.65 23.05 -7.32
N VAL A 168 20.57 23.07 -6.52
CA VAL A 168 20.69 22.94 -5.05
C VAL A 168 21.25 21.58 -4.66
N CYS A 169 20.78 20.47 -5.27
CA CYS A 169 21.32 19.13 -5.02
C CYS A 169 22.81 19.02 -5.37
N GLU A 170 23.25 19.64 -6.47
CA GLU A 170 24.68 19.64 -6.86
C GLU A 170 25.56 20.38 -5.84
N THR A 171 25.05 21.47 -5.28
CA THR A 171 25.78 22.31 -4.31
C THR A 171 25.74 21.69 -2.90
N LEU A 172 24.55 21.30 -2.44
CA LEU A 172 24.34 20.77 -1.09
C LEU A 172 24.85 19.33 -0.93
N LYS A 173 24.81 18.55 -2.01
CA LYS A 173 25.15 17.10 -2.04
C LYS A 173 24.44 16.32 -0.93
N PRO A 174 23.09 16.31 -0.91
CA PRO A 174 22.35 15.63 0.12
C PRO A 174 22.50 14.09 0.02
N GLU A 175 22.42 13.41 1.16
CA GLU A 175 22.39 11.94 1.24
C GLU A 175 20.99 11.39 0.98
N PHE A 176 19.95 12.22 1.05
CA PHE A 176 18.55 11.88 0.82
C PHE A 176 17.75 13.08 0.34
N VAL A 177 16.89 12.89 -0.64
CA VAL A 177 16.02 13.92 -1.22
C VAL A 177 14.55 13.51 -1.11
N ILE A 178 13.69 14.46 -0.77
CA ILE A 178 12.24 14.30 -0.71
C ILE A 178 11.60 15.35 -1.63
N ILE A 179 10.62 14.92 -2.43
CA ILE A 179 9.82 15.78 -3.32
C ILE A 179 8.35 15.68 -2.89
N ASP A 180 7.79 16.74 -2.35
CA ASP A 180 6.40 16.82 -1.85
C ASP A 180 5.64 18.01 -2.47
N SER A 181 4.86 17.83 -3.55
CA SER A 181 4.56 16.62 -4.28
C SER A 181 5.00 16.72 -5.75
N ILE A 182 5.09 15.58 -6.43
CA ILE A 182 5.47 15.55 -7.86
C ILE A 182 4.49 16.30 -8.76
N GLN A 183 3.23 16.47 -8.34
CA GLN A 183 2.19 17.14 -9.11
C GLN A 183 2.44 18.64 -9.27
N THR A 184 3.17 19.26 -8.36
CA THR A 184 3.48 20.70 -8.40
C THR A 184 4.78 21.01 -9.13
N MET A 185 5.62 19.99 -9.36
CA MET A 185 6.91 20.15 -10.02
C MET A 185 6.76 20.38 -11.54
N TYR A 186 7.66 21.21 -12.07
CA TYR A 186 7.74 21.45 -13.51
C TYR A 186 9.19 21.62 -13.97
N THR A 187 9.39 21.42 -15.28
CA THR A 187 10.62 21.76 -16.01
C THR A 187 10.29 22.77 -17.10
N VAL A 188 11.18 23.71 -17.34
CA VAL A 188 11.00 24.74 -18.38
C VAL A 188 11.10 24.17 -19.79
N ASP A 189 11.61 22.96 -19.95
CA ASP A 189 11.75 22.29 -21.24
C ASP A 189 10.42 21.89 -21.91
N ILE A 190 9.33 21.88 -21.13
CA ILE A 190 7.99 21.44 -21.58
C ILE A 190 6.96 22.54 -21.33
N ASP A 191 6.29 22.96 -22.40
CA ASP A 191 5.26 24.01 -22.37
C ASP A 191 3.88 23.42 -22.02
N SER A 192 3.77 22.73 -20.89
CA SER A 192 2.51 22.23 -20.35
C SER A 192 2.38 22.54 -18.85
N ALA A 193 1.15 22.56 -18.35
CA ALA A 193 0.90 22.91 -16.96
C ALA A 193 1.55 21.89 -15.98
N PRO A 194 2.01 22.33 -14.78
CA PRO A 194 2.41 21.43 -13.72
C PRO A 194 1.31 20.39 -13.44
N GLY A 195 1.70 19.16 -13.11
CA GLY A 195 0.77 18.05 -12.90
C GLY A 195 0.27 17.36 -14.17
N SER A 196 0.53 17.92 -15.36
CA SER A 196 0.26 17.22 -16.62
C SER A 196 1.15 15.97 -16.77
N VAL A 197 0.69 15.00 -17.55
CA VAL A 197 1.41 13.74 -17.81
C VAL A 197 2.83 13.97 -18.30
N SER A 198 3.01 14.92 -19.20
CA SER A 198 4.31 15.25 -19.80
C SER A 198 5.25 15.88 -18.78
N GLN A 199 4.76 16.82 -17.98
CA GLN A 199 5.55 17.44 -16.92
C GLN A 199 5.97 16.43 -15.88
N VAL A 200 5.03 15.64 -15.36
CA VAL A 200 5.31 14.61 -14.34
C VAL A 200 6.30 13.57 -14.86
N ARG A 201 6.18 13.15 -16.14
CA ARG A 201 7.13 12.23 -16.76
C ARG A 201 8.54 12.84 -16.87
N SER A 202 8.64 14.10 -17.30
CA SER A 202 9.93 14.79 -17.43
C SER A 202 10.58 15.02 -16.07
N CYS A 203 9.84 15.54 -15.09
CA CYS A 203 10.31 15.69 -13.72
C CYS A 203 10.76 14.33 -13.13
N GLY A 204 9.99 13.25 -13.37
CA GLY A 204 10.38 11.89 -12.97
C GLY A 204 11.72 11.43 -13.57
N ASN A 205 11.98 11.76 -14.84
CA ASN A 205 13.27 11.47 -15.49
C ASN A 205 14.43 12.27 -14.87
N LEU A 206 14.22 13.53 -14.49
CA LEU A 206 15.21 14.34 -13.79
C LEU A 206 15.50 13.79 -12.40
N LEU A 207 14.47 13.36 -11.67
CA LEU A 207 14.62 12.69 -10.38
C LEU A 207 15.35 11.35 -10.52
N MET A 208 15.10 10.62 -11.61
CA MET A 208 15.85 9.38 -11.91
C MET A 208 17.33 9.67 -12.12
N LYS A 209 17.70 10.82 -12.72
CA LYS A 209 19.09 11.25 -12.85
C LYS A 209 19.72 11.51 -11.47
N ILE A 210 19.02 12.21 -10.57
CA ILE A 210 19.46 12.39 -9.17
C ILE A 210 19.71 11.02 -8.51
N GLY A 211 18.73 10.11 -8.60
CA GLY A 211 18.83 8.79 -8.01
C GLY A 211 19.98 7.98 -8.60
N LYS A 212 19.93 7.71 -9.89
CA LYS A 212 20.82 6.71 -10.52
C LYS A 212 22.22 7.25 -10.80
N SER A 213 22.36 8.51 -11.23
CA SER A 213 23.67 9.07 -11.59
C SER A 213 24.43 9.61 -10.37
N TRP A 214 23.72 10.18 -9.40
CA TRP A 214 24.35 10.73 -8.19
C TRP A 214 24.28 9.77 -6.99
N SER A 215 23.60 8.62 -7.16
CA SER A 215 23.39 7.61 -6.11
C SER A 215 22.70 8.15 -4.85
N ILE A 216 21.85 9.17 -5.02
CA ILE A 216 21.08 9.79 -3.94
C ILE A 216 19.67 9.15 -3.93
N PRO A 217 19.21 8.52 -2.85
CA PRO A 217 17.84 8.03 -2.78
C PRO A 217 16.84 9.17 -2.76
N VAL A 218 15.70 8.96 -3.45
CA VAL A 218 14.66 9.97 -3.60
C VAL A 218 13.31 9.41 -3.16
N PHE A 219 12.63 10.09 -2.24
CA PHE A 219 11.22 9.86 -1.96
C PHE A 219 10.37 10.87 -2.72
N ILE A 220 9.36 10.37 -3.39
CA ILE A 220 8.43 11.14 -4.20
C ILE A 220 7.04 10.98 -3.60
N VAL A 221 6.43 12.08 -3.19
CA VAL A 221 5.04 12.08 -2.69
C VAL A 221 4.09 12.30 -3.87
N ALA A 222 3.00 11.53 -3.89
CA ALA A 222 1.91 11.74 -4.81
C ALA A 222 0.54 11.62 -4.13
N HIS A 223 -0.42 12.41 -4.60
CA HIS A 223 -1.80 12.34 -4.16
C HIS A 223 -2.62 11.45 -5.09
N VAL A 224 -3.51 10.63 -4.51
CA VAL A 224 -4.49 9.82 -5.25
C VAL A 224 -5.86 10.48 -5.19
N THR A 225 -6.68 10.28 -6.22
CA THR A 225 -8.08 10.69 -6.22
C THR A 225 -8.90 9.81 -5.26
N LYS A 226 -10.13 10.24 -4.93
CA LYS A 226 -11.07 9.47 -4.07
C LYS A 226 -11.39 8.07 -4.59
N ASN A 227 -11.21 7.81 -5.88
CA ASN A 227 -11.41 6.50 -6.49
C ASN A 227 -10.17 5.59 -6.39
N GLY A 228 -9.11 6.01 -5.67
CA GLY A 228 -7.87 5.25 -5.53
C GLY A 228 -6.96 5.30 -6.76
N GLU A 229 -7.34 6.07 -7.80
CA GLU A 229 -6.49 6.32 -8.95
C GLU A 229 -5.50 7.44 -8.62
N LEU A 230 -4.25 7.28 -9.06
CA LEU A 230 -3.25 8.34 -8.94
C LEU A 230 -3.74 9.58 -9.69
N ALA A 231 -3.88 10.69 -8.95
CA ALA A 231 -4.11 12.01 -9.54
C ALA A 231 -2.80 12.47 -10.19
N GLY A 232 -2.65 12.14 -11.45
CA GLY A 232 -1.40 12.21 -12.17
C GLY A 232 -0.89 10.80 -12.45
N PRO A 233 -0.05 10.62 -13.43
CA PRO A 233 -0.04 9.40 -14.20
C PRO A 233 0.55 8.21 -13.44
N LYS A 234 -0.04 7.05 -13.64
CA LYS A 234 0.58 5.72 -13.46
C LYS A 234 2.01 5.63 -14.06
N ILE A 235 2.39 6.61 -14.85
CA ILE A 235 3.74 6.76 -15.42
C ILE A 235 4.82 6.81 -14.35
N VAL A 236 4.61 7.52 -13.22
CA VAL A 236 5.62 7.58 -12.16
C VAL A 236 5.84 6.21 -11.54
N GLU A 237 4.81 5.38 -11.41
CA GLU A 237 4.94 4.00 -10.89
C GLU A 237 5.90 3.15 -11.73
N HIS A 238 5.93 3.37 -13.05
CA HIS A 238 6.85 2.64 -13.93
C HIS A 238 8.30 3.12 -13.80
N LEU A 239 8.51 4.39 -13.50
CA LEU A 239 9.84 5.00 -13.38
C LEU A 239 10.53 4.67 -12.06
N VAL A 240 9.78 4.49 -10.98
CA VAL A 240 10.33 4.27 -9.63
C VAL A 240 10.65 2.79 -9.35
N ASP A 241 11.50 2.56 -8.38
CA ASP A 241 11.91 1.21 -7.94
C ASP A 241 10.93 0.63 -6.90
N CYS A 242 10.31 1.47 -6.10
CA CYS A 242 9.38 1.10 -5.04
C CYS A 242 8.13 2.00 -5.08
N VAL A 243 6.95 1.42 -4.91
CA VAL A 243 5.66 2.13 -4.79
C VAL A 243 5.02 1.71 -3.49
N LEU A 244 4.89 2.64 -2.57
CA LEU A 244 4.20 2.49 -1.30
C LEU A 244 2.85 3.18 -1.37
N HIS A 245 1.81 2.49 -0.94
CA HIS A 245 0.48 3.07 -0.82
C HIS A 245 0.06 3.15 0.63
N PHE A 246 -0.34 4.35 1.06
CA PHE A 246 -0.76 4.62 2.41
C PHE A 246 -2.29 4.68 2.46
N MET A 247 -2.89 3.80 3.25
CA MET A 247 -4.33 3.59 3.34
C MET A 247 -4.82 3.78 4.77
N GLY A 248 -6.08 4.12 4.93
CA GLY A 248 -6.74 4.23 6.23
C GLY A 248 -7.99 5.08 6.11
N GLU A 249 -8.91 4.94 7.02
CA GLU A 249 -10.10 5.78 7.11
C GLU A 249 -9.81 7.00 7.96
N ARG A 250 -10.31 8.18 7.56
CA ARG A 250 -10.04 9.45 8.27
C ARG A 250 -10.55 9.45 9.72
N ASN A 251 -11.59 8.66 9.99
CA ASN A 251 -12.21 8.57 11.31
C ASN A 251 -11.59 7.50 12.22
N HIS A 252 -10.62 6.74 11.73
CA HIS A 252 -9.89 5.74 12.51
C HIS A 252 -8.44 6.19 12.69
N GLU A 253 -7.84 5.87 13.82
CA GLU A 253 -6.44 6.19 14.10
C GLU A 253 -5.48 5.32 13.28
N LEU A 254 -5.91 4.12 12.91
CA LEU A 254 -5.08 3.15 12.18
C LEU A 254 -4.80 3.59 10.75
N ARG A 255 -3.53 3.48 10.38
CA ARG A 255 -3.02 3.67 9.02
C ARG A 255 -2.20 2.45 8.61
N ILE A 256 -2.43 1.97 7.39
CA ILE A 256 -1.71 0.82 6.83
C ILE A 256 -0.94 1.28 5.61
N MET A 257 0.32 0.90 5.53
CA MET A 257 1.18 1.10 4.37
C MET A 257 1.47 -0.24 3.70
N ARG A 258 1.28 -0.31 2.38
CA ARG A 258 1.58 -1.51 1.56
C ARG A 258 2.52 -1.16 0.42
N ALA A 259 3.38 -2.11 0.05
CA ALA A 259 4.17 -2.01 -1.17
C ALA A 259 3.38 -2.62 -2.34
N PHE A 260 3.08 -1.81 -3.37
CA PHE A 260 2.52 -2.28 -4.64
C PHE A 260 3.60 -2.72 -5.63
N LYS A 261 4.80 -2.14 -5.49
CA LYS A 261 6.00 -2.47 -6.25
C LYS A 261 7.20 -2.33 -5.33
N ASN A 262 8.07 -3.32 -5.32
CA ASN A 262 9.33 -3.24 -4.60
C ASN A 262 10.40 -4.09 -5.29
N ARG A 263 11.41 -3.45 -5.90
CA ARG A 263 12.54 -4.14 -6.55
C ARG A 263 13.56 -4.66 -5.55
N PHE A 264 13.47 -4.25 -4.30
CA PHE A 264 14.47 -4.52 -3.25
C PHE A 264 13.94 -5.42 -2.14
N GLY A 265 12.68 -5.81 -2.21
CA GLY A 265 12.01 -6.63 -1.21
C GLY A 265 10.71 -7.23 -1.72
N THR A 266 10.00 -7.92 -0.84
CA THR A 266 8.67 -8.45 -1.13
C THR A 266 7.61 -7.34 -1.16
N THR A 267 6.56 -7.50 -1.96
CA THR A 267 5.40 -6.62 -1.98
C THR A 267 4.31 -7.03 -0.99
N SER A 268 4.47 -8.16 -0.31
CA SER A 268 3.47 -8.67 0.63
C SER A 268 3.55 -8.04 2.02
N GLU A 269 4.63 -7.30 2.33
CA GLU A 269 4.77 -6.68 3.66
C GLU A 269 3.81 -5.51 3.85
N ILE A 270 3.31 -5.40 5.08
CA ILE A 270 2.52 -4.27 5.53
C ILE A 270 3.19 -3.57 6.71
N GLY A 271 3.09 -2.25 6.75
CA GLY A 271 3.42 -1.41 7.88
C GLY A 271 2.16 -0.85 8.52
N ALA A 272 2.07 -0.86 9.83
CA ALA A 272 0.93 -0.36 10.57
C ALA A 272 1.32 0.79 11.49
N PHE A 273 0.47 1.81 11.51
CA PHE A 273 0.72 3.05 12.24
C PHE A 273 -0.56 3.55 12.89
N SER A 274 -0.42 4.21 14.04
CA SER A 274 -1.45 5.02 14.68
C SER A 274 -1.18 6.49 14.41
N MET A 275 -2.23 7.23 14.05
CA MET A 275 -2.16 8.69 13.91
C MET A 275 -2.43 9.33 15.26
N GLU A 276 -1.42 9.98 15.83
CA GLU A 276 -1.52 10.69 17.10
C GLU A 276 -1.21 12.18 16.90
N GLU A 277 -1.45 13.01 17.93
CA GLU A 277 -1.09 14.44 17.89
C GLU A 277 0.40 14.64 17.67
N SER A 278 1.24 13.77 18.24
CA SER A 278 2.70 13.76 18.10
C SER A 278 3.21 13.16 16.79
N GLY A 279 2.34 12.81 15.84
CA GLY A 279 2.70 12.21 14.56
C GLY A 279 2.25 10.77 14.39
N LEU A 280 2.91 10.03 13.51
CA LEU A 280 2.64 8.62 13.28
C LEU A 280 3.51 7.76 14.19
N LYS A 281 2.86 6.89 14.94
CA LYS A 281 3.50 5.86 15.76
C LYS A 281 3.33 4.47 15.18
N GLU A 282 4.34 3.65 15.34
CA GLU A 282 4.33 2.27 14.89
C GLU A 282 3.42 1.38 15.72
N ILE A 283 2.65 0.54 15.05
CA ILE A 283 1.87 -0.51 15.69
C ILE A 283 2.55 -1.86 15.42
N HIS A 284 3.27 -2.35 16.41
CA HIS A 284 3.95 -3.65 16.29
C HIS A 284 2.99 -4.83 16.37
N ASP A 285 1.92 -4.72 17.15
CA ASP A 285 0.86 -5.71 17.27
C ASP A 285 -0.43 -5.19 16.64
N ILE A 286 -0.56 -5.38 15.33
CA ILE A 286 -1.75 -4.98 14.58
C ILE A 286 -2.99 -5.68 15.12
N SER A 287 -2.85 -6.94 15.53
CA SER A 287 -3.97 -7.75 15.99
C SER A 287 -4.56 -7.20 17.29
N ALA A 288 -3.74 -6.69 18.19
CA ALA A 288 -4.21 -6.06 19.43
C ALA A 288 -5.09 -4.82 19.17
N SER A 289 -4.84 -4.11 18.06
CA SER A 289 -5.63 -2.93 17.70
C SER A 289 -7.01 -3.25 17.09
N PHE A 290 -7.20 -4.49 16.63
CA PHE A 290 -8.45 -4.94 16.01
C PHE A 290 -9.30 -5.83 16.90
N LEU A 291 -8.71 -6.31 18.00
CA LEU A 291 -9.36 -7.24 18.90
C LEU A 291 -9.70 -6.52 20.20
N ASP A 292 -10.99 -6.27 20.38
CA ASP A 292 -11.47 -5.76 21.65
C ASP A 292 -11.20 -6.80 22.74
N SER A 293 -10.39 -6.41 23.73
CA SER A 293 -9.81 -7.34 24.70
C SER A 293 -10.81 -7.78 25.75
N LYS A 294 -10.87 -9.09 26.02
CA LYS A 294 -11.33 -9.71 27.25
C LYS A 294 -12.85 -9.67 27.51
N GLY A 295 -13.61 -10.39 26.68
CA GLY A 295 -15.02 -10.65 26.99
C GLY A 295 -15.58 -11.80 26.14
N ILE A 296 -16.76 -12.29 26.52
CA ILE A 296 -17.54 -13.19 25.69
C ILE A 296 -17.95 -12.38 24.44
N LYS A 297 -17.57 -12.85 23.25
CA LYS A 297 -17.96 -12.19 22.01
C LYS A 297 -19.48 -12.25 21.85
N PRO A 298 -20.11 -11.15 21.41
CA PRO A 298 -21.55 -11.16 21.12
C PRO A 298 -21.86 -12.11 19.96
N GLU A 299 -23.12 -12.47 19.80
CA GLU A 299 -23.59 -13.18 18.63
C GLU A 299 -23.27 -12.37 17.35
N GLY A 300 -22.89 -13.09 16.29
CA GLY A 300 -22.47 -12.49 15.04
C GLY A 300 -21.00 -12.04 15.00
N SER A 301 -20.22 -12.21 16.07
CA SER A 301 -18.79 -11.86 16.12
C SER A 301 -17.90 -13.10 16.14
N VAL A 302 -16.93 -13.19 15.22
CA VAL A 302 -15.94 -14.26 15.15
C VAL A 302 -14.56 -13.66 14.82
N VAL A 303 -13.53 -14.14 15.51
CA VAL A 303 -12.15 -13.78 15.16
C VAL A 303 -11.64 -14.68 14.05
N SER A 304 -11.10 -14.07 12.99
CA SER A 304 -10.45 -14.75 11.89
C SER A 304 -9.00 -14.30 11.74
N ALA A 305 -8.24 -14.97 10.88
CA ALA A 305 -6.84 -14.66 10.67
C ALA A 305 -6.44 -14.81 9.20
N ILE A 306 -5.56 -13.92 8.77
CA ILE A 306 -4.83 -14.01 7.50
C ILE A 306 -3.33 -14.05 7.78
N TYR A 307 -2.57 -14.46 6.78
CA TYR A 307 -1.12 -14.29 6.79
C TYR A 307 -0.74 -13.23 5.76
N GLU A 308 -0.30 -12.07 6.23
CA GLU A 308 0.01 -10.93 5.39
C GLU A 308 1.52 -10.62 5.49
N GLY A 309 2.20 -10.62 4.35
CA GLY A 309 3.65 -10.42 4.33
C GLY A 309 4.40 -11.49 5.10
N SER A 310 5.02 -11.09 6.20
CA SER A 310 5.80 -11.96 7.07
C SER A 310 5.11 -12.30 8.40
N ARG A 311 3.88 -11.83 8.61
CA ARG A 311 3.19 -11.97 9.91
C ARG A 311 1.71 -12.35 9.81
N PRO A 312 1.17 -13.06 10.80
CA PRO A 312 -0.26 -13.26 10.96
C PRO A 312 -0.93 -11.94 11.39
N VAL A 313 -2.12 -11.70 10.84
CA VAL A 313 -3.00 -10.58 11.23
C VAL A 313 -4.35 -11.16 11.63
N PHE A 314 -4.75 -10.89 12.87
CA PHE A 314 -6.04 -11.31 13.40
C PHE A 314 -7.02 -10.15 13.31
N MET A 315 -8.26 -10.47 12.98
CA MET A 315 -9.31 -9.47 12.83
C MET A 315 -10.64 -10.01 13.32
N GLU A 316 -11.45 -9.14 13.87
CA GLU A 316 -12.81 -9.44 14.24
C GLU A 316 -13.74 -9.24 13.04
N ILE A 317 -14.53 -10.26 12.72
CA ILE A 317 -15.56 -10.22 11.70
C ILE A 317 -16.90 -10.17 12.42
N GLN A 318 -17.69 -9.15 12.13
CA GLN A 318 -19.02 -8.96 12.67
C GLN A 318 -20.06 -9.14 11.58
N ALA A 319 -21.10 -9.92 11.86
CA ALA A 319 -22.24 -10.12 10.98
C ALA A 319 -23.55 -9.78 11.73
N LEU A 320 -24.42 -9.07 11.06
CA LEU A 320 -25.79 -8.81 11.52
C LEU A 320 -26.77 -9.33 10.48
N THR A 321 -27.74 -10.14 10.91
CA THR A 321 -28.80 -10.66 10.04
C THR A 321 -30.15 -10.22 10.57
N VAL A 322 -31.01 -9.77 9.66
CA VAL A 322 -32.37 -9.32 9.98
C VAL A 322 -33.34 -9.89 8.96
N ALA A 323 -34.53 -10.33 9.40
CA ALA A 323 -35.55 -10.82 8.48
C ALA A 323 -35.88 -9.72 7.45
N SER A 324 -35.78 -10.05 6.15
CA SER A 324 -36.09 -9.10 5.09
C SER A 324 -37.60 -8.99 4.92
N ASN A 325 -38.15 -7.77 5.06
CA ASN A 325 -39.57 -7.47 4.87
C ASN A 325 -39.89 -7.00 3.43
N VAL A 326 -38.87 -6.86 2.58
CA VAL A 326 -38.98 -6.35 1.20
C VAL A 326 -38.45 -7.42 0.26
N GLY A 327 -39.11 -7.74 -0.82
CA GLY A 327 -38.88 -8.87 -1.73
C GLY A 327 -37.47 -9.10 -2.25
N PHE A 328 -36.48 -8.25 -1.91
CA PHE A 328 -35.04 -8.41 -2.22
C PHE A 328 -34.21 -8.22 -0.96
N ALA A 329 -33.58 -9.31 -0.51
CA ALA A 329 -32.66 -9.28 0.63
C ALA A 329 -31.41 -8.44 0.33
N ARG A 330 -31.08 -7.50 1.22
CA ARG A 330 -29.90 -6.64 1.12
C ARG A 330 -28.66 -7.40 1.58
N ARG A 331 -27.58 -7.24 0.85
CA ARG A 331 -26.27 -7.82 1.18
C ARG A 331 -25.23 -6.72 1.09
N THR A 332 -24.65 -6.38 2.23
CA THR A 332 -23.68 -5.29 2.33
C THR A 332 -22.49 -5.75 3.14
N SER A 333 -21.29 -5.48 2.65
CA SER A 333 -20.08 -5.78 3.40
C SER A 333 -19.14 -4.59 3.41
N ILE A 334 -18.42 -4.45 4.53
CA ILE A 334 -17.28 -3.56 4.69
C ILE A 334 -16.07 -4.45 4.99
N GLY A 335 -15.02 -4.33 4.17
CA GLY A 335 -13.81 -5.14 4.30
C GLY A 335 -13.84 -6.47 3.55
N ILE A 336 -15.02 -7.00 3.17
CA ILE A 336 -15.15 -8.22 2.35
C ILE A 336 -15.78 -7.85 1.00
N ASP A 337 -15.31 -8.48 -0.07
CA ASP A 337 -15.89 -8.31 -1.40
C ASP A 337 -17.35 -8.77 -1.43
N ASN A 338 -18.25 -7.95 -1.98
CA ASN A 338 -19.69 -8.23 -2.00
C ASN A 338 -20.05 -9.47 -2.82
N GLN A 339 -19.30 -9.77 -3.89
CA GLN A 339 -19.53 -10.98 -4.70
C GLN A 339 -19.09 -12.22 -3.90
N ARG A 340 -17.96 -12.11 -3.17
CA ARG A 340 -17.50 -13.20 -2.29
C ARG A 340 -18.50 -13.45 -1.16
N LEU A 341 -19.02 -12.42 -0.53
CA LEU A 341 -20.09 -12.57 0.48
C LEU A 341 -21.31 -13.27 -0.10
N ALA A 342 -21.77 -12.87 -1.28
CA ALA A 342 -22.92 -13.51 -1.93
C ALA A 342 -22.69 -15.00 -2.19
N MET A 343 -21.49 -15.39 -2.61
CA MET A 343 -21.13 -16.82 -2.78
C MET A 343 -21.15 -17.58 -1.46
N LEU A 344 -20.58 -17.02 -0.38
CA LEU A 344 -20.58 -17.65 0.94
C LEU A 344 -22.00 -17.84 1.49
N LEU A 345 -22.88 -16.85 1.32
CA LEU A 345 -24.29 -16.95 1.71
C LEU A 345 -25.02 -18.06 0.95
N ALA A 346 -24.78 -18.19 -0.35
CA ALA A 346 -25.34 -19.28 -1.14
C ALA A 346 -24.85 -20.68 -0.70
N VAL A 347 -23.57 -20.78 -0.30
CA VAL A 347 -23.01 -22.02 0.27
C VAL A 347 -23.64 -22.34 1.62
N LEU A 348 -23.77 -21.35 2.52
CA LEU A 348 -24.45 -21.52 3.82
C LEU A 348 -25.89 -22.02 3.65
N ASP A 349 -26.65 -21.41 2.76
CA ASP A 349 -28.03 -21.80 2.49
C ASP A 349 -28.10 -23.22 1.95
N ARG A 350 -27.38 -23.51 0.87
CA ARG A 350 -27.51 -24.77 0.14
C ARG A 350 -26.80 -25.96 0.79
N LYS A 351 -25.66 -25.74 1.48
CA LYS A 351 -24.82 -26.81 2.01
C LYS A 351 -24.94 -26.99 3.52
N ALA A 352 -25.23 -25.91 4.24
CA ALA A 352 -25.37 -25.94 5.69
C ALA A 352 -26.83 -25.83 6.17
N GLY A 353 -27.78 -25.58 5.25
CA GLY A 353 -29.21 -25.43 5.60
C GLY A 353 -29.52 -24.18 6.43
N ILE A 354 -28.69 -23.13 6.27
CA ILE A 354 -28.83 -21.86 6.98
C ILE A 354 -29.57 -20.89 6.08
N ASN A 355 -30.82 -20.59 6.44
CA ASN A 355 -31.65 -19.66 5.65
C ASN A 355 -31.03 -18.24 5.67
N THR A 356 -30.31 -17.90 4.61
CA THR A 356 -29.75 -16.58 4.35
C THR A 356 -30.47 -15.83 3.22
N ILE A 357 -31.32 -16.54 2.46
CA ILE A 357 -31.99 -15.98 1.27
C ILE A 357 -33.03 -14.93 1.66
N SER A 358 -33.78 -15.19 2.73
CA SER A 358 -34.83 -14.31 3.24
C SER A 358 -34.37 -13.32 4.31
N GLN A 359 -33.06 -13.10 4.43
CA GLN A 359 -32.50 -12.19 5.43
C GLN A 359 -31.64 -11.12 4.77
N ASP A 360 -31.76 -9.89 5.28
CA ASP A 360 -30.77 -8.86 5.06
C ASP A 360 -29.51 -9.21 5.84
N VAL A 361 -28.36 -9.18 5.19
CA VAL A 361 -27.08 -9.56 5.78
C VAL A 361 -26.09 -8.42 5.65
N TYR A 362 -25.54 -8.02 6.79
CA TYR A 362 -24.51 -7.00 6.91
C TYR A 362 -23.26 -7.64 7.51
N VAL A 363 -22.11 -7.45 6.88
CA VAL A 363 -20.81 -7.96 7.37
C VAL A 363 -19.83 -6.80 7.47
N ASN A 364 -19.09 -6.75 8.57
CA ASN A 364 -18.07 -5.74 8.79
C ASN A 364 -16.79 -6.40 9.33
N VAL A 365 -15.65 -6.05 8.72
CA VAL A 365 -14.33 -6.33 9.29
C VAL A 365 -13.95 -5.15 10.17
N VAL A 366 -13.82 -5.39 11.46
CA VAL A 366 -13.51 -4.33 12.43
C VAL A 366 -12.14 -3.72 12.15
N GLY A 367 -12.07 -2.37 12.25
CA GLY A 367 -10.83 -1.61 12.04
C GLY A 367 -10.51 -1.26 10.58
N GLY A 368 -11.44 -1.49 9.64
CA GLY A 368 -11.30 -1.02 8.25
C GLY A 368 -10.29 -1.82 7.40
N LEU A 369 -9.81 -2.98 7.89
CA LEU A 369 -8.98 -3.88 7.09
C LEU A 369 -9.78 -4.47 5.92
N LYS A 370 -9.12 -4.58 4.76
CA LYS A 370 -9.63 -5.27 3.59
C LYS A 370 -8.71 -6.46 3.29
N PRO A 371 -9.00 -7.66 3.86
CA PRO A 371 -8.21 -8.84 3.59
C PRO A 371 -8.36 -9.27 2.13
N ASP A 372 -7.24 -9.39 1.42
CA ASP A 372 -7.21 -9.90 0.04
C ASP A 372 -7.20 -11.43 -0.03
N SER A 373 -7.19 -12.10 1.13
CA SER A 373 -7.11 -13.55 1.26
C SER A 373 -8.47 -14.19 1.52
N THR A 374 -8.77 -15.26 0.81
CA THR A 374 -9.95 -16.12 1.03
C THR A 374 -9.88 -16.91 2.35
N SER A 375 -8.78 -16.83 3.10
CA SER A 375 -8.64 -17.52 4.39
C SER A 375 -9.64 -17.05 5.44
N VAL A 376 -10.25 -15.87 5.29
CA VAL A 376 -11.28 -15.32 6.19
C VAL A 376 -12.67 -15.88 5.95
N ASP A 377 -12.90 -16.63 4.87
CA ASP A 377 -14.23 -17.15 4.49
C ASP A 377 -14.91 -17.90 5.61
N LEU A 378 -14.15 -18.77 6.30
CA LEU A 378 -14.69 -19.53 7.41
C LEU A 378 -15.13 -18.63 8.58
N GLY A 379 -14.35 -17.59 8.88
CA GLY A 379 -14.71 -16.60 9.88
C GLY A 379 -16.00 -15.86 9.52
N VAL A 380 -16.12 -15.42 8.25
CA VAL A 380 -17.35 -14.78 7.72
C VAL A 380 -18.55 -15.70 7.82
N ALA A 381 -18.41 -16.96 7.36
CA ALA A 381 -19.49 -17.92 7.38
C ALA A 381 -19.98 -18.22 8.80
N LEU A 382 -19.06 -18.41 9.76
CA LEU A 382 -19.40 -18.65 11.16
C LEU A 382 -19.97 -17.40 11.86
N ALA A 383 -19.54 -16.20 11.51
CA ALA A 383 -20.14 -14.96 12.02
C ALA A 383 -21.61 -14.82 11.54
N VAL A 384 -21.86 -15.06 10.25
CA VAL A 384 -23.23 -15.08 9.71
C VAL A 384 -24.07 -16.19 10.39
N TYR A 385 -23.53 -17.40 10.52
CA TYR A 385 -24.20 -18.48 11.24
C TYR A 385 -24.55 -18.10 12.67
N SER A 386 -23.60 -17.55 13.40
CA SER A 386 -23.75 -17.07 14.78
C SER A 386 -24.88 -16.06 14.90
N SER A 387 -24.94 -15.08 13.96
CA SER A 387 -26.01 -14.06 13.93
C SER A 387 -27.38 -14.68 13.60
N VAL A 388 -27.48 -15.55 12.59
CA VAL A 388 -28.76 -16.19 12.20
C VAL A 388 -29.34 -17.04 13.33
N LYS A 389 -28.50 -17.73 14.08
CA LYS A 389 -28.90 -18.65 15.16
C LYS A 389 -28.88 -18.05 16.56
N ASN A 390 -28.44 -16.79 16.72
CA ASN A 390 -28.24 -16.12 18.01
C ASN A 390 -27.35 -16.95 18.95
N ILE A 391 -26.26 -17.53 18.39
CA ILE A 391 -25.29 -18.33 19.14
C ILE A 391 -24.02 -17.49 19.31
N ARG A 392 -23.59 -17.28 20.54
CA ARG A 392 -22.35 -16.56 20.84
C ARG A 392 -21.14 -17.38 20.42
N CYS A 393 -20.08 -16.71 20.00
CA CYS A 393 -18.79 -17.35 19.77
C CYS A 393 -18.12 -17.69 21.10
N GLY A 394 -17.54 -18.88 21.19
CA GLY A 394 -16.76 -19.28 22.35
C GLY A 394 -15.61 -18.33 22.64
N TYR A 395 -15.31 -18.22 23.93
CA TYR A 395 -14.19 -17.41 24.38
C TYR A 395 -12.87 -17.94 23.77
N ARG A 396 -12.04 -17.04 23.24
CA ARG A 396 -10.72 -17.38 22.68
C ARG A 396 -10.73 -18.37 21.50
N LEU A 397 -11.79 -18.30 20.67
CA LEU A 397 -11.87 -19.08 19.43
C LEU A 397 -11.44 -18.24 18.23
N ILE A 398 -10.68 -18.88 17.34
CA ILE A 398 -10.35 -18.37 16.00
C ILE A 398 -10.84 -19.35 14.95
N ALA A 399 -11.34 -18.83 13.83
CA ALA A 399 -11.72 -19.65 12.68
C ALA A 399 -11.14 -19.06 11.40
N PHE A 400 -10.41 -19.87 10.64
CA PHE A 400 -9.88 -19.46 9.33
C PHE A 400 -9.86 -20.64 8.35
N GLY A 401 -10.03 -20.35 7.06
CA GLY A 401 -10.04 -21.34 5.98
C GLY A 401 -10.79 -20.83 4.77
N GLU A 402 -10.39 -21.23 3.58
CA GLU A 402 -11.12 -20.93 2.35
C GLU A 402 -12.30 -21.88 2.19
N ILE A 403 -13.46 -21.37 1.78
CA ILE A 403 -14.67 -22.18 1.50
C ILE A 403 -14.88 -22.25 -0.01
N GLY A 404 -14.90 -23.47 -0.54
CA GLY A 404 -15.27 -23.73 -1.93
C GLY A 404 -16.79 -23.75 -2.15
N LEU A 405 -17.25 -23.61 -3.40
CA LEU A 405 -18.68 -23.59 -3.76
C LEU A 405 -19.42 -24.89 -3.44
N THR A 406 -18.72 -26.00 -3.30
CA THR A 406 -19.30 -27.28 -2.88
C THR A 406 -19.42 -27.42 -1.37
N GLY A 407 -18.93 -26.42 -0.62
CA GLY A 407 -18.94 -26.37 0.84
C GLY A 407 -17.71 -27.00 1.49
N GLU A 408 -16.73 -27.45 0.68
CA GLU A 408 -15.46 -27.98 1.18
C GLU A 408 -14.58 -26.88 1.77
N LEU A 409 -13.78 -27.22 2.78
CA LEU A 409 -12.72 -26.34 3.28
C LEU A 409 -11.38 -26.66 2.63
N ARG A 410 -10.78 -25.61 2.07
CA ARG A 410 -9.47 -25.66 1.41
C ARG A 410 -8.38 -25.14 2.33
N SER A 411 -7.19 -25.76 2.18
CA SER A 411 -6.03 -25.40 2.97
C SER A 411 -5.55 -23.98 2.68
N VAL A 412 -5.09 -23.30 3.73
CA VAL A 412 -4.49 -21.96 3.66
C VAL A 412 -2.97 -22.04 3.88
N SER A 413 -2.25 -21.06 3.36
CA SER A 413 -0.80 -20.96 3.53
C SER A 413 -0.42 -20.48 4.92
N ASN A 414 0.77 -20.86 5.41
CA ASN A 414 1.36 -20.38 6.68
C ASN A 414 0.45 -20.59 7.92
N ALA A 415 -0.39 -21.62 7.91
CA ALA A 415 -1.27 -21.93 9.04
C ALA A 415 -0.50 -22.18 10.34
N ASP A 416 0.71 -22.74 10.27
CA ASP A 416 1.62 -22.95 11.38
C ASP A 416 1.98 -21.63 12.09
N LYS A 417 2.27 -20.59 11.32
CA LYS A 417 2.59 -19.26 11.86
C LYS A 417 1.36 -18.57 12.44
N ILE A 418 0.20 -18.74 11.81
CA ILE A 418 -1.08 -18.23 12.34
C ILE A 418 -1.35 -18.85 13.71
N ILE A 419 -1.18 -20.17 13.87
CA ILE A 419 -1.44 -20.86 15.15
C ILE A 419 -0.40 -20.51 16.21
N ALA A 420 0.88 -20.40 15.84
CA ALA A 420 1.92 -19.98 16.75
C ALA A 420 1.59 -18.63 17.38
N GLU A 421 1.15 -17.68 16.58
CA GLU A 421 0.74 -16.35 17.03
C GLU A 421 -0.57 -16.40 17.82
N ALA A 422 -1.57 -17.19 17.37
CA ALA A 422 -2.82 -17.40 18.11
C ALA A 422 -2.56 -17.93 19.53
N SER A 423 -1.68 -18.92 19.65
CA SER A 423 -1.27 -19.48 20.96
C SER A 423 -0.57 -18.43 21.82
N ARG A 424 0.32 -17.61 21.24
CA ARG A 424 0.99 -16.49 21.94
C ARG A 424 -0.01 -15.46 22.48
N MET A 425 -1.06 -15.17 21.70
CA MET A 425 -2.14 -14.25 22.09
C MET A 425 -3.13 -14.86 23.09
N GLY A 426 -2.97 -16.14 23.44
CA GLY A 426 -3.80 -16.83 24.41
C GLY A 426 -5.12 -17.37 23.85
N TYR A 427 -5.21 -17.60 22.54
CA TYR A 427 -6.34 -18.31 21.95
C TYR A 427 -6.23 -19.81 22.26
N GLU A 428 -7.36 -20.39 22.66
CA GLU A 428 -7.41 -21.76 23.17
C GLU A 428 -7.97 -22.75 22.14
N LYS A 429 -8.76 -22.26 21.17
CA LYS A 429 -9.46 -23.08 20.18
C LYS A 429 -9.29 -22.50 18.78
N VAL A 430 -8.94 -23.37 17.81
CA VAL A 430 -8.81 -23.00 16.39
C VAL A 430 -9.61 -23.95 15.53
N ILE A 431 -10.55 -23.45 14.72
CA ILE A 431 -11.26 -24.18 13.69
C ILE A 431 -10.59 -23.88 12.35
N MET A 432 -10.12 -24.90 11.66
CA MET A 432 -9.34 -24.74 10.42
C MET A 432 -9.49 -25.94 9.49
N PRO A 433 -9.07 -25.82 8.20
CA PRO A 433 -9.12 -26.96 7.27
C PRO A 433 -8.33 -28.17 7.77
N LYS A 434 -8.93 -29.36 7.68
CA LYS A 434 -8.33 -30.63 8.16
C LYS A 434 -6.96 -30.90 7.56
N LYS A 435 -6.74 -30.56 6.26
CA LYS A 435 -5.44 -30.71 5.62
C LYS A 435 -4.34 -29.89 6.31
N ASN A 436 -4.66 -28.69 6.80
CA ASN A 436 -3.72 -27.90 7.59
C ASN A 436 -3.49 -28.52 8.96
N ALA A 437 -4.55 -28.91 9.67
CA ALA A 437 -4.48 -29.54 10.99
C ALA A 437 -3.61 -30.82 10.96
N THR A 438 -3.83 -31.71 9.98
CA THR A 438 -3.05 -32.93 9.82
C THR A 438 -1.54 -32.66 9.61
N ARG A 439 -1.17 -31.60 8.88
CA ARG A 439 0.24 -31.22 8.62
C ARG A 439 0.92 -30.70 9.88
N LEU A 440 0.18 -30.16 10.83
CA LEU A 440 0.70 -29.56 12.05
C LEU A 440 0.92 -30.60 13.16
N GLY A 441 0.10 -31.66 13.18
CA GLY A 441 0.17 -32.68 14.24
C GLY A 441 0.01 -32.05 15.61
N ASP A 442 0.72 -32.59 16.61
CA ASP A 442 0.64 -32.19 18.02
C ASP A 442 1.63 -31.06 18.39
N LYS A 443 2.07 -30.24 17.43
CA LYS A 443 3.07 -29.19 17.67
C LYS A 443 2.62 -28.07 18.64
N PHE A 444 1.32 -27.90 18.81
CA PHE A 444 0.74 -26.81 19.58
C PHE A 444 -0.16 -27.35 20.72
N SER A 445 0.45 -27.77 21.82
CA SER A 445 -0.25 -28.37 22.96
C SER A 445 -1.17 -27.40 23.72
N ASN A 446 -0.90 -26.09 23.64
CA ASN A 446 -1.65 -25.06 24.35
C ASN A 446 -2.88 -24.54 23.59
N CYS A 447 -3.16 -25.07 22.39
CA CYS A 447 -4.27 -24.65 21.56
C CYS A 447 -4.97 -25.88 20.95
N ARG A 448 -6.27 -26.05 21.23
CA ARG A 448 -7.08 -27.13 20.67
C ARG A 448 -7.34 -26.86 19.18
N ILE A 449 -6.67 -27.61 18.31
CA ILE A 449 -6.85 -27.50 16.85
C ILE A 449 -7.97 -28.45 16.42
N ILE A 450 -9.01 -27.90 15.76
CA ILE A 450 -10.14 -28.67 15.21
C ILE A 450 -10.06 -28.59 13.69
N GLY A 451 -9.62 -29.67 13.08
CA GLY A 451 -9.55 -29.82 11.65
C GLY A 451 -10.87 -30.27 11.05
N VAL A 452 -11.46 -29.47 10.15
CA VAL A 452 -12.76 -29.71 9.51
C VAL A 452 -12.65 -29.83 8.01
N ASN A 453 -13.50 -30.66 7.38
CA ASN A 453 -13.43 -30.90 5.94
C ASN A 453 -14.38 -29.98 5.14
N ASN A 454 -15.48 -29.57 5.75
CA ASN A 454 -16.55 -28.82 5.10
C ASN A 454 -17.21 -27.84 6.08
N ILE A 455 -18.10 -26.99 5.57
CA ILE A 455 -18.78 -25.98 6.35
C ILE A 455 -19.73 -26.59 7.41
N TYR A 456 -20.31 -27.75 7.16
CA TYR A 456 -21.17 -28.43 8.13
C TYR A 456 -20.37 -28.88 9.34
N ASP A 457 -19.23 -29.56 9.15
CA ASP A 457 -18.32 -29.94 10.22
C ASP A 457 -17.85 -28.74 11.04
N ALA A 458 -17.60 -27.61 10.34
CA ALA A 458 -17.17 -26.37 11.00
C ALA A 458 -18.25 -25.76 11.90
N ILE A 459 -19.51 -25.82 11.46
CA ILE A 459 -20.66 -25.38 12.25
C ILE A 459 -20.85 -26.26 13.50
N GLU A 460 -20.73 -27.59 13.34
CA GLU A 460 -20.82 -28.50 14.49
C GLU A 460 -19.67 -28.22 15.49
N ALA A 461 -18.44 -28.08 15.00
CA ALA A 461 -17.30 -27.71 15.85
C ALA A 461 -17.48 -26.33 16.55
N PHE A 462 -18.20 -25.42 15.92
CA PHE A 462 -18.52 -24.11 16.49
C PHE A 462 -19.58 -24.20 17.60
N LYS A 463 -20.53 -25.13 17.51
CA LYS A 463 -21.56 -25.39 18.55
C LYS A 463 -20.99 -26.05 19.81
N GLU A 464 -19.97 -26.88 19.68
CA GLU A 464 -19.27 -27.55 20.78
C GLU A 464 -18.39 -26.59 21.58
N GLN A 465 -18.97 -25.61 22.23
CA GLN A 465 -18.23 -24.56 22.97
C GLN A 465 -18.10 -24.88 24.45
#